data_d6818105d64e3ff3ba5b82ed014ffc0f
#
_entry.id   d6818105d64e3ff3ba5b82ed014ffc0f
#
_cell.length_a   1.000
_cell.length_b   1.000
_cell.length_c   1.000
_cell.angle_alpha   90.00
_cell.angle_beta   90.00
_cell.angle_gamma   90.00
#
_symmetry.space_group_name_H-M   'P 1'
#
loop_
_entity.id
_entity.type
_entity.pdbx_description
1 polymer ?
#
loop_
_entity_poly.entity_id
_entity_poly.type
_entity_poly.pdbx_seq_one_letter_code
_entity_poly.pdbx_strand_id
1 'polypeptide(L)'
;MADAKVKVLIVDDDAFLSGIYATKLELEGFAVISARDGEDGLKAAMKEKPAMILLDVLMPKLDGFEVLKRLKADAETKDIPVIMLTNLGQKEDIEKGLADGAVDYLIKAHFVPAEAVDKIKKVLNLP
;
A
#
# COMPACT_ATOMS: atom_id res chain seq x y z
N MET A 1 21.19 11.51 16.71
CA MET A 1 19.75 11.36 16.58
C MET A 1 19.41 10.29 15.57
N ALA A 2 18.62 9.33 15.97
CA ALA A 2 18.23 8.29 15.04
C ALA A 2 17.27 8.87 14.00
N ASP A 3 17.55 8.66 12.76
CA ASP A 3 16.66 9.11 11.70
C ASP A 3 15.36 8.30 11.76
N ALA A 4 14.25 9.01 11.70
CA ALA A 4 12.97 8.34 11.63
C ALA A 4 12.88 7.59 10.31
N LYS A 5 12.58 6.30 10.38
CA LYS A 5 12.40 5.51 9.17
C LYS A 5 11.10 5.91 8.48
N VAL A 6 11.11 5.84 7.16
CA VAL A 6 9.90 6.07 6.37
C VAL A 6 8.95 4.89 6.60
N LYS A 7 7.74 5.17 7.02
CA LYS A 7 6.74 4.14 7.32
C LYS A 7 5.97 3.76 6.07
N VAL A 8 5.82 2.46 5.83
CA VAL A 8 5.01 1.91 4.76
C VAL A 8 3.97 0.99 5.39
N LEU A 9 2.70 1.21 5.08
CA LEU A 9 1.62 0.34 5.52
C LEU A 9 1.26 -0.61 4.39
N ILE A 10 1.24 -1.92 4.69
CA ILE A 10 0.80 -2.94 3.74
C ILE A 10 -0.55 -3.47 4.23
N VAL A 11 -1.58 -3.35 3.39
CA VAL A 11 -2.92 -3.85 3.69
C VAL A 11 -3.20 -5.01 2.73
N ASP A 12 -3.09 -6.23 3.24
CA ASP A 12 -3.20 -7.44 2.42
C ASP A 12 -3.57 -8.59 3.35
N ASP A 13 -4.58 -9.39 2.96
CA ASP A 13 -5.00 -10.55 3.73
C ASP A 13 -4.07 -11.76 3.53
N ASP A 14 -3.21 -11.73 2.53
CA ASP A 14 -2.21 -12.78 2.29
C ASP A 14 -0.96 -12.51 3.14
N ALA A 15 -0.87 -13.18 4.27
CA ALA A 15 0.23 -12.98 5.21
C ALA A 15 1.59 -13.37 4.61
N PHE A 16 1.61 -14.35 3.72
CA PHE A 16 2.85 -14.82 3.11
C PHE A 16 3.43 -13.76 2.18
N LEU A 17 2.64 -13.27 1.23
CA LEU A 17 3.07 -12.22 0.32
C LEU A 17 3.39 -10.92 1.05
N SER A 18 2.54 -10.54 2.00
CA SER A 18 2.77 -9.36 2.83
C SER A 18 4.10 -9.45 3.56
N GLY A 19 4.43 -10.63 4.10
CA GLY A 19 5.69 -10.86 4.78
C GLY A 19 6.91 -10.72 3.88
N ILE A 20 6.80 -11.16 2.63
CA ILE A 20 7.91 -11.02 1.68
C ILE A 20 8.15 -9.56 1.31
N TYR A 21 7.08 -8.81 1.03
CA TYR A 21 7.20 -7.37 0.79
C TYR A 21 7.77 -6.65 2.01
N ALA A 22 7.28 -7.00 3.20
CA ALA A 22 7.74 -6.38 4.43
C ALA A 22 9.23 -6.62 4.65
N THR A 23 9.69 -7.85 4.45
CA THR A 23 11.10 -8.20 4.61
C THR A 23 11.98 -7.38 3.67
N LYS A 24 11.59 -7.29 2.39
CA LYS A 24 12.36 -6.53 1.43
C LYS A 24 12.40 -5.04 1.78
N LEU A 25 11.26 -4.48 2.16
CA LEU A 25 11.19 -3.07 2.53
C LEU A 25 12.02 -2.78 3.78
N GLU A 26 11.98 -3.66 4.76
CA GLU A 26 12.79 -3.49 5.97
C GLU A 26 14.28 -3.55 5.67
N LEU A 27 14.69 -4.42 4.75
CA LEU A 27 16.09 -4.48 4.30
C LEU A 27 16.52 -3.19 3.60
N GLU A 28 15.58 -2.49 2.98
CA GLU A 28 15.86 -1.21 2.32
C GLU A 28 15.73 -0.01 3.26
N GLY A 29 15.48 -0.24 4.53
CA GLY A 29 15.46 0.82 5.53
C GLY A 29 14.08 1.39 5.87
N PHE A 30 13.00 0.80 5.37
CA PHE A 30 11.65 1.26 5.71
C PHE A 30 11.16 0.62 7.01
N ALA A 31 10.28 1.33 7.72
CA ALA A 31 9.52 0.73 8.82
C ALA A 31 8.19 0.24 8.24
N VAL A 32 7.87 -1.03 8.45
CA VAL A 32 6.68 -1.63 7.86
C VAL A 32 5.61 -1.91 8.91
N ILE A 33 4.38 -1.53 8.58
CA ILE A 33 3.19 -1.83 9.38
C ILE A 33 2.30 -2.69 8.49
N SER A 34 1.79 -3.79 9.04
CA SER A 34 0.93 -4.71 8.27
C SER A 34 -0.47 -4.74 8.85
N ALA A 35 -1.46 -4.73 7.96
CA ALA A 35 -2.86 -4.92 8.32
C ALA A 35 -3.44 -6.02 7.44
N ARG A 36 -4.34 -6.83 8.00
CA ARG A 36 -4.86 -8.02 7.33
C ARG A 36 -6.19 -7.83 6.65
N ASP A 37 -6.85 -6.71 6.89
CA ASP A 37 -8.13 -6.40 6.22
C ASP A 37 -8.29 -4.90 6.10
N GLY A 38 -9.36 -4.50 5.41
CA GLY A 38 -9.61 -3.10 5.12
C GLY A 38 -9.87 -2.25 6.35
N GLU A 39 -10.60 -2.79 7.33
CA GLU A 39 -10.89 -2.05 8.56
C GLU A 39 -9.63 -1.79 9.36
N ASP A 40 -8.80 -2.82 9.55
CA ASP A 40 -7.52 -2.68 10.23
C ASP A 40 -6.59 -1.75 9.46
N GLY A 41 -6.63 -1.81 8.13
CA GLY A 41 -5.86 -0.92 7.28
C GLY A 41 -6.23 0.54 7.48
N LEU A 42 -7.53 0.85 7.55
CA LEU A 42 -7.99 2.21 7.81
C LEU A 42 -7.55 2.69 9.19
N LYS A 43 -7.70 1.85 10.21
CA LYS A 43 -7.27 2.18 11.57
C LYS A 43 -5.78 2.45 11.63
N ALA A 44 -4.99 1.60 10.99
CA ALA A 44 -3.54 1.75 10.97
C ALA A 44 -3.13 3.04 10.23
N ALA A 45 -3.79 3.35 9.12
CA ALA A 45 -3.49 4.57 8.38
C ALA A 45 -3.76 5.82 9.22
N MET A 46 -4.88 5.82 9.95
CA MET A 46 -5.22 6.94 10.81
C MET A 46 -4.26 7.10 11.98
N LYS A 47 -3.86 5.98 12.58
CA LYS A 47 -3.01 5.97 13.77
C LYS A 47 -1.55 6.25 13.42
N GLU A 48 -1.02 5.56 12.43
CA GLU A 48 0.41 5.60 12.11
C GLU A 48 0.78 6.67 11.11
N LYS A 49 -0.16 7.13 10.32
CA LYS A 49 0.04 8.12 9.26
C LYS A 49 1.28 7.79 8.42
N PRO A 50 1.27 6.63 7.75
CA PRO A 50 2.44 6.20 6.98
C PRO A 50 2.69 7.12 5.79
N ALA A 51 3.91 7.08 5.28
CA ALA A 51 4.28 7.85 4.09
C ALA A 51 3.73 7.22 2.81
N MET A 52 3.40 5.93 2.85
CA MET A 52 2.95 5.17 1.69
C MET A 52 2.06 4.02 2.14
N ILE A 53 1.05 3.69 1.35
CA ILE A 53 0.19 2.53 1.60
C ILE A 53 0.22 1.62 0.38
N LEU A 54 0.52 0.33 0.58
CA LEU A 54 0.32 -0.72 -0.41
C LEU A 54 -1.00 -1.40 -0.06
N LEU A 55 -1.96 -1.37 -0.97
CA LEU A 55 -3.34 -1.76 -0.69
C LEU A 55 -3.82 -2.82 -1.67
N ASP A 56 -4.13 -4.01 -1.15
CA ASP A 56 -4.70 -5.10 -1.94
C ASP A 56 -6.11 -4.75 -2.39
N VAL A 57 -6.43 -5.07 -3.64
CA VAL A 57 -7.77 -4.84 -4.20
C VAL A 57 -8.79 -5.81 -3.62
N LEU A 58 -8.42 -7.12 -3.58
CA LEU A 58 -9.35 -8.16 -3.14
C LEU A 58 -9.09 -8.56 -1.69
N MET A 59 -9.99 -8.18 -0.81
CA MET A 59 -9.92 -8.57 0.60
C MET A 59 -11.33 -8.87 1.11
N PRO A 60 -11.45 -9.76 2.11
CA PRO A 60 -12.75 -9.99 2.73
C PRO A 60 -13.26 -8.76 3.48
N LYS A 61 -14.56 -8.69 3.69
CA LYS A 61 -15.27 -7.61 4.39
C LYS A 61 -15.28 -6.30 3.63
N LEU A 62 -14.15 -5.64 3.50
CA LEU A 62 -14.05 -4.32 2.90
C LEU A 62 -12.95 -4.37 1.83
N ASP A 63 -13.34 -4.28 0.55
CA ASP A 63 -12.36 -4.38 -0.52
C ASP A 63 -11.47 -3.13 -0.63
N GLY A 64 -10.38 -3.27 -1.40
CA GLY A 64 -9.39 -2.21 -1.52
C GLY A 64 -9.93 -0.93 -2.14
N PHE A 65 -10.89 -1.01 -3.05
CA PHE A 65 -11.47 0.20 -3.65
C PHE A 65 -12.24 1.01 -2.62
N GLU A 66 -12.98 0.34 -1.75
CA GLU A 66 -13.71 1.03 -0.69
C GLU A 66 -12.74 1.65 0.33
N VAL A 67 -11.68 0.93 0.68
CA VAL A 67 -10.64 1.46 1.56
C VAL A 67 -10.02 2.72 0.94
N LEU A 68 -9.70 2.65 -0.35
CA LEU A 68 -9.12 3.79 -1.07
C LEU A 68 -10.04 5.01 -1.01
N LYS A 69 -11.33 4.81 -1.27
CA LYS A 69 -12.31 5.90 -1.21
C LYS A 69 -12.34 6.55 0.17
N ARG A 70 -12.35 5.74 1.22
CA ARG A 70 -12.37 6.25 2.58
C ARG A 70 -11.10 6.99 2.95
N LEU A 71 -9.94 6.48 2.51
CA LEU A 71 -8.67 7.16 2.73
C LEU A 71 -8.66 8.53 2.05
N LYS A 72 -9.15 8.61 0.82
CA LYS A 72 -9.14 9.87 0.05
C LYS A 72 -10.22 10.84 0.51
N ALA A 73 -11.24 10.37 1.20
CA ALA A 73 -12.30 11.23 1.74
C ALA A 73 -11.96 11.83 3.10
N ASP A 74 -10.93 11.31 3.79
CA ASP A 74 -10.58 11.77 5.13
C ASP A 74 -9.39 12.74 5.06
N ALA A 75 -9.54 13.90 5.68
CA ALA A 75 -8.51 14.93 5.69
C ALA A 75 -7.18 14.44 6.28
N GLU A 76 -7.23 13.47 7.19
CA GLU A 76 -6.04 12.95 7.86
C GLU A 76 -5.23 12.00 6.98
N THR A 77 -5.85 11.39 5.96
CA THR A 77 -5.21 10.35 5.15
C THR A 77 -5.22 10.65 3.65
N LYS A 78 -5.97 11.64 3.19
CA LYS A 78 -6.17 11.88 1.75
C LYS A 78 -4.87 12.13 0.98
N ASP A 79 -3.86 12.68 1.63
CA ASP A 79 -2.60 13.02 0.96
C ASP A 79 -1.57 11.89 1.00
N ILE A 80 -1.89 10.77 1.67
CA ILE A 80 -0.99 9.62 1.69
C ILE A 80 -1.08 8.91 0.35
N PRO A 81 0.03 8.74 -0.38
CA PRO A 81 0.00 8.03 -1.66
C PRO A 81 -0.31 6.55 -1.45
N VAL A 82 -1.13 6.01 -2.35
CA VAL A 82 -1.57 4.61 -2.30
C VAL A 82 -1.18 3.93 -3.60
N ILE A 83 -0.50 2.79 -3.49
CA ILE A 83 -0.21 1.89 -4.62
C ILE A 83 -1.13 0.68 -4.46
N MET A 84 -1.92 0.40 -5.49
CA MET A 84 -2.83 -0.75 -5.46
C MET A 84 -2.08 -2.04 -5.79
N LEU A 85 -2.41 -3.12 -5.07
CA LEU A 85 -1.91 -4.46 -5.36
C LEU A 85 -3.04 -5.24 -6.04
N THR A 86 -2.82 -5.71 -7.25
CA THR A 86 -3.84 -6.41 -8.01
C THR A 86 -3.31 -7.77 -8.49
N ASN A 87 -4.18 -8.79 -8.52
CA ASN A 87 -3.76 -10.15 -8.86
C ASN A 87 -3.46 -10.36 -10.33
N LEU A 88 -4.27 -9.80 -11.21
CA LEU A 88 -4.26 -10.20 -12.61
C LEU A 88 -4.00 -9.05 -13.59
N GLY A 89 -3.64 -7.89 -13.12
CA GLY A 89 -3.40 -6.76 -14.02
C GLY A 89 -4.61 -6.42 -14.89
N GLN A 90 -5.82 -6.62 -14.37
CA GLN A 90 -7.02 -6.30 -15.11
C GLN A 90 -7.12 -4.80 -15.33
N LYS A 91 -7.17 -4.43 -16.58
CA LYS A 91 -7.16 -3.04 -16.98
C LYS A 91 -8.23 -2.20 -16.29
N GLU A 92 -9.44 -2.76 -16.16
CA GLU A 92 -10.55 -2.06 -15.52
C GLU A 92 -10.27 -1.76 -14.05
N ASP A 93 -9.69 -2.70 -13.32
CA ASP A 93 -9.36 -2.52 -11.90
C ASP A 93 -8.25 -1.49 -11.74
N ILE A 94 -7.26 -1.53 -12.61
CA ILE A 94 -6.16 -0.57 -12.59
C ILE A 94 -6.69 0.84 -12.87
N GLU A 95 -7.52 0.99 -13.90
CA GLU A 95 -8.10 2.28 -14.26
C GLU A 95 -8.98 2.82 -13.13
N LYS A 96 -9.77 1.96 -12.50
CA LYS A 96 -10.63 2.35 -11.39
C LYS A 96 -9.82 2.85 -10.21
N GLY A 97 -8.76 2.13 -9.83
CA GLY A 97 -7.90 2.54 -8.73
C GLY A 97 -7.23 3.89 -8.99
N LEU A 98 -6.70 4.08 -10.19
CA LEU A 98 -6.06 5.35 -10.55
C LEU A 98 -7.08 6.49 -10.57
N ALA A 99 -8.28 6.24 -11.09
CA ALA A 99 -9.35 7.25 -11.12
C ALA A 99 -9.79 7.63 -9.70
N ASP A 100 -9.78 6.67 -8.77
CA ASP A 100 -10.19 6.89 -7.39
C ASP A 100 -9.06 7.47 -6.51
N GLY A 101 -7.90 7.72 -7.09
CA GLY A 101 -6.83 8.43 -6.39
C GLY A 101 -5.57 7.65 -6.08
N ALA A 102 -5.46 6.39 -6.49
CA ALA A 102 -4.20 5.66 -6.33
C ALA A 102 -3.15 6.26 -7.26
N VAL A 103 -1.88 6.25 -6.84
CA VAL A 103 -0.80 6.85 -7.64
C VAL A 103 -0.17 5.85 -8.60
N ASP A 104 -0.30 4.55 -8.32
CA ASP A 104 0.28 3.51 -9.15
C ASP A 104 -0.32 2.16 -8.76
N TYR A 105 0.13 1.09 -9.38
CA TYR A 105 -0.31 -0.27 -9.10
C TYR A 105 0.86 -1.25 -9.23
N LEU A 106 0.70 -2.42 -8.62
CA LEU A 106 1.63 -3.55 -8.74
C LEU A 106 0.81 -4.80 -9.01
N ILE A 107 1.31 -5.66 -9.89
CA ILE A 107 0.63 -6.91 -10.23
C ILE A 107 1.22 -8.04 -9.39
N LYS A 108 0.41 -8.59 -8.48
CA LYS A 108 0.86 -9.61 -7.52
C LYS A 108 1.36 -10.88 -8.23
N ALA A 109 0.78 -11.23 -9.38
CA ALA A 109 1.19 -12.40 -10.14
C ALA A 109 2.60 -12.27 -10.73
N HIS A 110 3.08 -11.06 -10.92
CA HIS A 110 4.44 -10.78 -11.41
C HIS A 110 5.38 -10.46 -10.26
N PHE A 111 5.26 -11.20 -9.21
CA PHE A 111 5.87 -10.92 -7.93
C PHE A 111 7.37 -10.61 -7.99
N VAL A 112 7.72 -9.33 -7.87
CA VAL A 112 9.11 -8.87 -7.78
C VAL A 112 9.18 -7.81 -6.68
N PRO A 113 9.62 -8.17 -5.47
CA PRO A 113 9.67 -7.22 -4.36
C PRO A 113 10.51 -5.97 -4.65
N ALA A 114 11.57 -6.10 -5.44
CA ALA A 114 12.40 -4.97 -5.84
C ALA A 114 11.59 -3.93 -6.62
N GLU A 115 10.62 -4.36 -7.42
CA GLU A 115 9.75 -3.44 -8.16
C GLU A 115 8.90 -2.58 -7.21
N ALA A 116 8.40 -3.18 -6.12
CA ALA A 116 7.65 -2.44 -5.12
C ALA A 116 8.54 -1.36 -4.47
N VAL A 117 9.77 -1.71 -4.13
CA VAL A 117 10.72 -0.77 -3.55
C VAL A 117 10.98 0.39 -4.51
N ASP A 118 11.23 0.08 -5.78
CA ASP A 118 11.53 1.11 -6.79
C ASP A 118 10.35 2.06 -6.96
N LYS A 119 9.12 1.54 -7.03
CA LYS A 119 7.93 2.37 -7.17
C LYS A 119 7.73 3.27 -5.95
N ILE A 120 7.93 2.73 -4.76
CA ILE A 120 7.78 3.51 -3.53
C ILE A 120 8.82 4.64 -3.50
N LYS A 121 10.06 4.33 -3.79
CA LYS A 121 11.12 5.34 -3.81
C LYS A 121 10.83 6.43 -4.84
N LYS A 122 10.32 6.06 -6.01
CA LYS A 122 9.98 7.01 -7.04
C LYS A 122 8.84 7.93 -6.61
N VAL A 123 7.78 7.38 -6.05
CA VAL A 123 6.63 8.16 -5.59
C VAL A 123 7.02 9.10 -4.47
N LEU A 124 7.86 8.65 -3.54
CA LEU A 124 8.29 9.43 -2.38
C LEU A 124 9.53 10.29 -2.65
N ASN A 125 10.06 10.25 -3.86
CA ASN A 125 11.23 11.04 -4.24
C ASN A 125 12.47 10.68 -3.42
N LEU A 126 12.67 9.40 -3.16
CA LEU A 126 13.80 8.90 -2.39
C LEU A 126 14.90 8.39 -3.31
N PRO A 127 16.18 8.50 -2.87
CA PRO A 127 17.30 7.98 -3.66
C PRO A 127 17.34 6.47 -3.80
#